data_f317985fdf57b6b7997181a3cd69f43d
#
_entry.id   f317985fdf57b6b7997181a3cd69f43d
#
_cell.length_a   1.000
_cell.length_b   1.000
_cell.length_c   1.000
_cell.angle_alpha   90.00
_cell.angle_beta   90.00
_cell.angle_gamma   90.00
#
_symmetry.space_group_name_H-M   'P 1'
#
loop_
_entity.id
_entity.type
_entity.pdbx_description
1 polymer ?
#
loop_
_entity_poly.entity_id
_entity_poly.type
_entity_poly.pdbx_seq_one_letter_code
_entity_poly.pdbx_strand_id
1 'polypeptide(L)'
;MNKNILEQIGEHGKQLRSEELHRDSEDALRQAEAEEKARRGYEAKLRRDRLELIKLKQGQIEEDEIEQEPEPEKRTYTFGEKVSNFFLHYKFHVIAVGLFVFLAVFLITDYIKAERPDVQALFIADDYNMTYLCDNIKETWSSYVNDVNNDRRKIARLYYVPAGYTDMDNASMYLAQADRTKLIGEFQSGNTIIIIGNMKAYEALDITEGVFADARELFPGDENAEEIGYRLSGTDFKELIGYADMDDSELYVSFRKPVKTFGESEEKMQKNFDESVALWRAYIADHRK
;
A
#
# COMPACT_ATOMS: atom_id res chain seq x y z
N MET A 1 26.95 39.18 -46.57
CA MET A 1 27.54 38.81 -45.29
C MET A 1 27.71 37.30 -45.22
N ASN A 2 28.82 36.90 -45.44
CA ASN A 2 29.79 35.96 -44.94
C ASN A 2 29.52 34.46 -45.22
N LYS A 3 29.62 34.08 -46.51
CA LYS A 3 29.84 32.69 -46.92
C LYS A 3 31.20 32.19 -46.39
N ASN A 4 32.21 33.09 -46.32
CA ASN A 4 33.57 32.78 -45.87
C ASN A 4 33.66 32.39 -44.35
N ILE A 5 32.84 32.93 -43.48
CA ILE A 5 32.92 32.63 -42.04
C ILE A 5 32.33 31.24 -41.74
N LEU A 6 31.27 30.82 -42.44
CA LEU A 6 30.68 29.48 -42.27
C LEU A 6 31.60 28.40 -42.81
N GLU A 7 32.37 28.69 -43.85
CA GLU A 7 33.35 27.75 -44.40
C GLU A 7 34.57 27.58 -43.47
N GLN A 8 35.07 28.69 -42.88
CA GLN A 8 36.17 28.66 -41.90
C GLN A 8 35.76 27.93 -40.59
N ILE A 9 34.53 28.10 -40.11
CA ILE A 9 34.01 27.36 -38.95
C ILE A 9 33.89 25.88 -39.27
N GLY A 10 33.46 25.49 -40.47
CA GLY A 10 33.37 24.10 -40.91
C GLY A 10 34.73 23.41 -41.01
N GLU A 11 35.78 24.11 -41.52
CA GLU A 11 37.12 23.54 -41.59
C GLU A 11 37.79 23.45 -40.21
N HIS A 12 37.61 24.41 -39.33
CA HIS A 12 38.11 24.36 -37.96
C HIS A 12 37.45 23.24 -37.14
N GLY A 13 36.16 22.98 -37.31
CA GLY A 13 35.42 21.86 -36.69
C GLY A 13 35.90 20.47 -37.21
N LYS A 14 36.31 20.37 -38.48
CA LYS A 14 36.90 19.15 -39.02
C LYS A 14 38.30 18.88 -38.48
N GLN A 15 39.12 19.93 -38.31
CA GLN A 15 40.44 19.80 -37.71
C GLN A 15 40.40 19.39 -36.25
N LEU A 16 39.55 19.99 -35.44
CA LEU A 16 39.38 19.60 -34.03
C LEU A 16 38.91 18.15 -33.88
N ARG A 17 37.99 17.70 -34.73
CA ARG A 17 37.52 16.33 -34.71
C ARG A 17 38.58 15.31 -35.17
N SER A 18 39.45 15.69 -36.07
CA SER A 18 40.58 14.83 -36.50
C SER A 18 41.66 14.74 -35.42
N GLU A 19 41.94 15.82 -34.66
CA GLU A 19 42.86 15.82 -33.56
C GLU A 19 42.36 15.03 -32.35
N GLU A 20 41.03 15.07 -32.06
CA GLU A 20 40.42 14.23 -31.01
C GLU A 20 40.54 12.73 -31.38
N LEU A 21 40.19 12.36 -32.63
CA LEU A 21 40.31 10.98 -33.11
C LEU A 21 41.76 10.48 -33.06
N HIS A 22 42.72 11.32 -33.35
CA HIS A 22 44.15 10.94 -33.26
C HIS A 22 44.58 10.75 -31.81
N ARG A 23 44.12 11.59 -30.90
CA ARG A 23 44.44 11.51 -29.45
C ARG A 23 43.84 10.24 -28.85
N ASP A 24 42.57 9.95 -29.15
CA ASP A 24 41.89 8.73 -28.68
C ASP A 24 42.58 7.46 -29.21
N SER A 25 43.07 7.49 -30.44
CA SER A 25 43.81 6.37 -31.02
C SER A 25 45.21 6.15 -30.40
N GLU A 26 45.91 7.24 -30.04
CA GLU A 26 47.21 7.15 -29.36
C GLU A 26 47.06 6.67 -27.92
N ASP A 27 46.02 7.11 -27.21
CA ASP A 27 45.73 6.68 -25.84
C ASP A 27 45.29 5.18 -25.82
N ALA A 28 44.51 4.74 -26.78
CA ALA A 28 44.17 3.33 -26.94
C ALA A 28 45.40 2.46 -27.23
N LEU A 29 46.33 2.93 -28.08
CA LEU A 29 47.59 2.24 -28.36
C LEU A 29 48.48 2.15 -27.10
N ARG A 30 48.64 3.23 -26.34
CA ARG A 30 49.36 3.24 -25.07
C ARG A 30 48.77 2.30 -24.04
N GLN A 31 47.44 2.23 -23.93
CA GLN A 31 46.76 1.28 -23.06
C GLN A 31 47.01 -0.16 -23.47
N ALA A 32 46.90 -0.47 -24.77
CA ALA A 32 47.16 -1.80 -25.28
C ALA A 32 48.62 -2.24 -25.05
N GLU A 33 49.60 -1.35 -25.26
CA GLU A 33 51.00 -1.63 -24.98
C GLU A 33 51.28 -1.85 -23.48
N ALA A 34 50.60 -1.07 -22.58
CA ALA A 34 50.71 -1.24 -21.13
C ALA A 34 50.12 -2.58 -20.67
N GLU A 35 48.99 -2.98 -21.24
CA GLU A 35 48.34 -4.27 -20.96
C GLU A 35 49.18 -5.45 -21.46
N GLU A 36 49.77 -5.34 -22.67
CA GLU A 36 50.63 -6.37 -23.19
C GLU A 36 51.89 -6.53 -22.37
N LYS A 37 52.50 -5.42 -21.91
CA LYS A 37 53.68 -5.42 -21.02
C LYS A 37 53.34 -6.06 -19.68
N ALA A 38 52.18 -5.74 -19.10
CA ALA A 38 51.70 -6.35 -17.86
C ALA A 38 51.50 -7.85 -18.01
N ARG A 39 50.88 -8.28 -19.14
CA ARG A 39 50.65 -9.69 -19.44
C ARG A 39 51.95 -10.46 -19.61
N ARG A 40 52.90 -9.90 -20.34
CA ARG A 40 54.26 -10.50 -20.50
C ARG A 40 54.98 -10.61 -19.16
N GLY A 41 54.90 -9.60 -18.30
CA GLY A 41 55.42 -9.63 -16.93
C GLY A 41 54.82 -10.74 -16.08
N TYR A 42 53.50 -10.88 -16.13
CA TYR A 42 52.79 -11.94 -15.42
C TYR A 42 53.16 -13.35 -15.93
N GLU A 43 53.22 -13.55 -17.23
CA GLU A 43 53.63 -14.83 -17.84
C GLU A 43 55.08 -15.19 -17.48
N ALA A 44 55.97 -14.19 -17.44
CA ALA A 44 57.38 -14.41 -17.05
C ALA A 44 57.48 -14.83 -15.59
N LYS A 45 56.69 -14.20 -14.68
CA LYS A 45 56.60 -14.58 -13.26
C LYS A 45 56.06 -16.02 -13.12
N LEU A 46 55.01 -16.35 -13.79
CA LEU A 46 54.39 -17.70 -13.79
C LEU A 46 55.33 -18.79 -14.27
N ARG A 47 56.21 -18.48 -15.26
CA ARG A 47 57.25 -19.42 -15.75
C ARG A 47 58.34 -19.59 -14.68
N ARG A 48 58.74 -18.51 -14.01
CA ARG A 48 59.75 -18.57 -12.95
C ARG A 48 59.25 -19.44 -11.78
N ASP A 49 58.03 -19.18 -11.27
CA ASP A 49 57.39 -19.91 -10.17
C ASP A 49 57.29 -21.41 -10.51
N ARG A 50 56.94 -21.75 -11.78
CA ARG A 50 56.88 -23.14 -12.22
C ARG A 50 58.30 -23.80 -12.23
N LEU A 51 59.29 -23.08 -12.66
CA LEU A 51 60.67 -23.60 -12.66
C LEU A 51 61.19 -23.80 -11.23
N GLU A 52 60.88 -22.91 -10.30
CA GLU A 52 61.23 -23.05 -8.89
C GLU A 52 60.53 -24.24 -8.26
N LEU A 53 59.26 -24.43 -8.50
CA LEU A 53 58.51 -25.62 -8.06
C LEU A 53 59.05 -26.95 -8.64
N ILE A 54 59.51 -26.92 -9.88
CA ILE A 54 60.15 -28.11 -10.48
C ILE A 54 61.49 -28.39 -9.82
N LYS A 55 62.31 -27.39 -9.59
CA LYS A 55 63.62 -27.52 -8.90
C LYS A 55 63.45 -28.02 -7.47
N LEU A 56 62.46 -27.49 -6.73
CA LEU A 56 62.09 -27.94 -5.41
C LEU A 56 61.69 -29.43 -5.40
N LYS A 57 60.80 -29.83 -6.30
CA LYS A 57 60.37 -31.23 -6.44
C LYS A 57 61.51 -32.18 -6.85
N GLN A 58 62.54 -31.67 -7.50
CA GLN A 58 63.72 -32.43 -7.92
C GLN A 58 64.83 -32.43 -6.82
N GLY A 59 64.59 -31.76 -5.68
CA GLY A 59 65.57 -31.64 -4.59
C GLY A 59 66.82 -30.86 -4.99
N GLN A 60 66.74 -29.97 -5.97
CA GLN A 60 67.84 -29.13 -6.45
C GLN A 60 67.96 -27.81 -5.68
N ILE A 61 66.92 -27.39 -4.96
CA ILE A 61 66.89 -26.25 -4.05
C ILE A 61 66.09 -26.66 -2.79
N GLU A 62 66.49 -26.15 -1.64
CA GLU A 62 65.71 -26.30 -0.39
C GLU A 62 64.60 -25.23 -0.32
N GLU A 63 63.54 -25.52 0.48
CA GLU A 63 62.36 -24.65 0.58
C GLU A 63 62.73 -23.25 1.13
N ASP A 64 63.78 -23.17 1.94
CA ASP A 64 64.29 -21.94 2.55
C ASP A 64 65.10 -21.05 1.55
N GLU A 65 65.48 -21.58 0.38
CA GLU A 65 66.17 -20.83 -0.70
C GLU A 65 65.20 -20.12 -1.67
N ILE A 66 63.92 -20.35 -1.51
CA ILE A 66 62.90 -19.66 -2.29
C ILE A 66 62.76 -18.25 -1.73
N GLU A 67 63.11 -17.26 -2.53
CA GLU A 67 62.96 -15.84 -2.18
C GLU A 67 61.48 -15.56 -1.96
N GLN A 68 61.01 -15.54 -0.67
CA GLN A 68 59.66 -15.18 -0.33
C GLN A 68 59.48 -13.69 -0.64
N GLU A 69 58.57 -13.38 -1.54
CA GLU A 69 58.16 -11.98 -1.71
C GLU A 69 57.77 -11.41 -0.35
N PRO A 70 58.30 -10.23 0.03
CA PRO A 70 57.96 -9.61 1.31
C PRO A 70 56.42 -9.50 1.39
N GLU A 71 55.83 -10.08 2.45
CA GLU A 71 54.40 -9.96 2.71
C GLU A 71 54.00 -8.48 2.55
N PRO A 72 52.97 -8.16 1.75
CA PRO A 72 52.54 -6.78 1.61
C PRO A 72 52.25 -6.21 2.99
N GLU A 73 52.90 -5.12 3.35
CA GLU A 73 52.70 -4.44 4.62
C GLU A 73 51.20 -4.27 4.86
N LYS A 74 50.67 -4.85 5.95
CA LYS A 74 49.28 -4.75 6.33
C LYS A 74 48.94 -3.29 6.55
N ARG A 75 48.39 -2.62 5.53
CA ARG A 75 47.95 -1.23 5.63
C ARG A 75 46.90 -1.14 6.75
N THR A 76 47.23 -0.41 7.79
CA THR A 76 46.26 -0.05 8.84
C THR A 76 45.36 1.06 8.30
N TYR A 77 44.14 0.66 7.86
CA TYR A 77 43.15 1.62 7.40
C TYR A 77 42.69 2.52 8.54
N THR A 78 42.65 3.82 8.31
CA THR A 78 41.99 4.77 9.20
C THR A 78 40.50 4.50 9.28
N PHE A 79 39.83 5.00 10.34
CA PHE A 79 38.37 4.80 10.49
C PHE A 79 37.58 5.28 9.25
N GLY A 80 37.96 6.45 8.69
CA GLY A 80 37.35 7.00 7.48
C GLY A 80 37.52 6.10 6.25
N GLU A 81 38.71 5.52 6.06
CA GLU A 81 38.98 4.58 4.97
C GLU A 81 38.16 3.26 5.12
N LYS A 82 38.03 2.76 6.36
CA LYS A 82 37.19 1.57 6.63
C LYS A 82 35.72 1.82 6.31
N VAL A 83 35.16 2.99 6.69
CA VAL A 83 33.81 3.38 6.37
C VAL A 83 33.62 3.55 4.86
N SER A 84 34.55 4.25 4.19
CA SER A 84 34.49 4.43 2.73
C SER A 84 34.55 3.09 1.99
N ASN A 85 35.43 2.19 2.40
CA ASN A 85 35.58 0.86 1.80
C ASN A 85 34.36 -0.02 2.04
N PHE A 86 33.76 0.08 3.24
CA PHE A 86 32.48 -0.58 3.54
C PHE A 86 31.38 -0.11 2.58
N PHE A 87 31.18 1.22 2.41
CA PHE A 87 30.18 1.74 1.49
C PHE A 87 30.46 1.40 0.03
N LEU A 88 31.72 1.34 -0.39
CA LEU A 88 32.08 0.93 -1.75
C LEU A 88 31.73 -0.54 -2.04
N HIS A 89 32.03 -1.45 -1.11
CA HIS A 89 31.77 -2.88 -1.28
C HIS A 89 30.33 -3.27 -1.01
N TYR A 90 29.67 -2.61 -0.05
CA TYR A 90 28.33 -2.99 0.41
C TYR A 90 27.23 -2.00 0.01
N LYS A 91 27.51 -1.07 -0.93
CA LYS A 91 26.53 -0.04 -1.35
C LYS A 91 25.15 -0.60 -1.69
N PHE A 92 25.09 -1.71 -2.40
CA PHE A 92 23.81 -2.34 -2.76
C PHE A 92 23.11 -2.96 -1.55
N HIS A 93 23.87 -3.56 -0.63
CA HIS A 93 23.30 -4.12 0.61
C HIS A 93 22.79 -3.02 1.54
N VAL A 94 23.53 -1.91 1.66
CA VAL A 94 23.10 -0.75 2.46
C VAL A 94 21.83 -0.14 1.89
N ILE A 95 21.74 0.01 0.56
CA ILE A 95 20.53 0.50 -0.10
C ILE A 95 19.37 -0.48 0.11
N ALA A 96 19.60 -1.78 -0.05
CA ALA A 96 18.57 -2.81 0.14
C ALA A 96 18.05 -2.83 1.58
N VAL A 97 18.94 -2.78 2.58
CA VAL A 97 18.56 -2.70 4.00
C VAL A 97 17.82 -1.40 4.30
N GLY A 98 18.31 -0.27 3.77
CA GLY A 98 17.64 1.03 3.91
C GLY A 98 16.23 1.02 3.35
N LEU A 99 16.04 0.44 2.16
CA LEU A 99 14.72 0.28 1.55
C LEU A 99 13.82 -0.63 2.39
N PHE A 100 14.35 -1.75 2.89
CA PHE A 100 13.58 -2.66 3.73
C PHE A 100 13.13 -1.99 5.04
N VAL A 101 14.04 -1.27 5.72
CA VAL A 101 13.71 -0.50 6.92
C VAL A 101 12.67 0.57 6.62
N PHE A 102 12.83 1.30 5.51
CA PHE A 102 11.85 2.30 5.08
C PHE A 102 10.47 1.69 4.86
N LEU A 103 10.38 0.56 4.14
CA LEU A 103 9.13 -0.15 3.92
C LEU A 103 8.52 -0.65 5.24
N ALA A 104 9.33 -1.21 6.13
CA ALA A 104 8.86 -1.67 7.43
C ALA A 104 8.28 -0.51 8.27
N VAL A 105 9.00 0.61 8.35
CA VAL A 105 8.53 1.81 9.05
C VAL A 105 7.26 2.38 8.40
N PHE A 106 7.20 2.40 7.07
CA PHE A 106 6.03 2.85 6.33
C PHE A 106 4.81 1.97 6.65
N LEU A 107 4.95 0.63 6.54
CA LEU A 107 3.86 -0.30 6.83
C LEU A 107 3.41 -0.25 8.30
N ILE A 108 4.34 -0.16 9.24
CA ILE A 108 4.01 -0.01 10.67
C ILE A 108 3.28 1.30 10.93
N THR A 109 3.73 2.39 10.31
CA THR A 109 3.10 3.71 10.47
C THR A 109 1.70 3.72 9.87
N ASP A 110 1.54 3.14 8.68
CA ASP A 110 0.25 2.99 8.01
C ASP A 110 -0.70 2.13 8.86
N TYR A 111 -0.23 0.99 9.35
CA TYR A 111 -0.99 0.10 10.22
C TYR A 111 -1.47 0.79 11.53
N ILE A 112 -0.60 1.62 12.16
CA ILE A 112 -0.95 2.35 13.39
C ILE A 112 -1.92 3.50 13.09
N LYS A 113 -1.80 4.14 11.93
CA LYS A 113 -2.66 5.24 11.51
C LYS A 113 -3.99 4.78 10.92
N ALA A 114 -4.06 3.54 10.43
CA ALA A 114 -5.30 3.00 9.88
C ALA A 114 -6.42 3.05 10.90
N GLU A 115 -7.51 3.71 10.53
CA GLU A 115 -8.72 3.71 11.35
C GLU A 115 -9.37 2.34 11.28
N ARG A 116 -9.63 1.76 12.45
CA ARG A 116 -10.34 0.49 12.60
C ARG A 116 -11.66 0.79 13.31
N PRO A 117 -12.74 0.93 12.57
CA PRO A 117 -14.02 1.21 13.18
C PRO A 117 -14.49 0.04 14.05
N ASP A 118 -15.06 0.37 15.19
CA ASP A 118 -15.70 -0.58 16.11
C ASP A 118 -17.05 -1.02 15.56
N VAL A 119 -17.79 -0.09 14.94
CA VAL A 119 -19.02 -0.36 14.22
C VAL A 119 -18.95 0.21 12.82
N GLN A 120 -19.30 -0.62 11.85
CA GLN A 120 -19.44 -0.23 10.44
C GLN A 120 -20.89 -0.31 10.02
N ALA A 121 -21.34 0.75 9.37
CA ALA A 121 -22.63 0.81 8.72
C ALA A 121 -22.46 1.08 7.22
N LEU A 122 -23.39 0.56 6.45
CA LEU A 122 -23.45 0.73 5.02
C LEU A 122 -24.73 1.49 4.66
N PHE A 123 -24.61 2.55 3.89
CA PHE A 123 -25.73 3.27 3.35
C PHE A 123 -25.84 3.03 1.84
N ILE A 124 -26.94 2.47 1.42
CA ILE A 124 -27.20 2.08 0.03
C ILE A 124 -28.35 2.94 -0.50
N ALA A 125 -28.04 3.88 -1.38
CA ALA A 125 -29.03 4.75 -2.02
C ALA A 125 -28.57 5.19 -3.41
N ASP A 126 -29.47 5.89 -4.13
CA ASP A 126 -29.26 6.26 -5.54
C ASP A 126 -28.48 7.58 -5.74
N ASP A 127 -28.16 8.31 -4.68
CA ASP A 127 -27.55 9.64 -4.76
C ASP A 127 -26.02 9.61 -4.57
N TYR A 128 -25.28 10.02 -5.61
CA TYR A 128 -23.81 10.09 -5.59
C TYR A 128 -23.24 11.19 -4.67
N ASN A 129 -24.03 12.17 -4.27
CA ASN A 129 -23.59 13.26 -3.41
C ASN A 129 -23.46 12.84 -1.93
N MET A 130 -23.99 11.69 -1.57
CA MET A 130 -24.02 11.20 -0.18
C MET A 130 -22.64 10.79 0.37
N THR A 131 -21.68 10.47 -0.47
CA THR A 131 -20.35 9.99 -0.03
C THR A 131 -19.67 10.96 0.94
N TYR A 132 -19.76 12.26 0.68
CA TYR A 132 -19.13 13.30 1.53
C TYR A 132 -19.94 13.59 2.79
N LEU A 133 -21.22 13.29 2.79
CA LEU A 133 -22.11 13.57 3.90
C LEU A 133 -22.02 12.49 5.00
N CYS A 134 -21.65 11.27 4.65
CA CYS A 134 -21.51 10.16 5.61
C CYS A 134 -20.47 10.44 6.71
N ASP A 135 -19.48 11.28 6.44
CA ASP A 135 -18.48 11.65 7.47
C ASP A 135 -19.07 12.57 8.55
N ASN A 136 -20.17 13.30 8.28
CA ASN A 136 -20.79 14.22 9.24
C ASN A 136 -21.36 13.50 10.47
N ILE A 137 -21.84 12.26 10.31
CA ILE A 137 -22.40 11.48 11.42
C ILE A 137 -21.35 10.73 12.23
N LYS A 138 -20.13 10.65 11.74
CA LYS A 138 -19.03 9.88 12.36
C LYS A 138 -18.80 10.25 13.81
N GLU A 139 -18.72 11.55 14.11
CA GLU A 139 -18.47 12.03 15.47
C GLU A 139 -19.63 11.68 16.41
N THR A 140 -20.87 11.93 15.97
CA THR A 140 -22.08 11.62 16.73
C THR A 140 -22.16 10.13 17.04
N TRP A 141 -22.06 9.27 16.04
CA TRP A 141 -22.15 7.82 16.24
C TRP A 141 -20.98 7.25 17.04
N SER A 142 -19.78 7.80 16.89
CA SER A 142 -18.61 7.38 17.66
C SER A 142 -18.76 7.65 19.17
N SER A 143 -19.63 8.59 19.57
CA SER A 143 -19.91 8.83 20.99
C SER A 143 -20.72 7.68 21.63
N TYR A 144 -21.46 6.92 20.84
CA TYR A 144 -22.34 5.82 21.30
C TYR A 144 -21.70 4.43 21.23
N VAL A 145 -20.55 4.26 20.56
CA VAL A 145 -19.90 2.95 20.49
C VAL A 145 -18.94 2.70 21.65
N ASN A 146 -18.70 1.42 21.92
CA ASN A 146 -17.62 0.99 22.80
C ASN A 146 -16.36 0.68 21.99
N ASP A 147 -15.19 0.74 22.64
CA ASP A 147 -13.92 0.29 22.04
C ASP A 147 -13.89 -1.25 22.00
N VAL A 148 -14.40 -1.80 20.92
CA VAL A 148 -14.56 -3.25 20.73
C VAL A 148 -13.25 -3.90 20.32
N ASN A 149 -12.41 -3.17 19.58
CA ASN A 149 -11.15 -3.63 19.03
C ASN A 149 -9.95 -3.41 19.97
N ASN A 150 -10.16 -2.73 21.13
CA ASN A 150 -9.16 -2.39 22.15
C ASN A 150 -7.99 -1.55 21.63
N ASP A 151 -8.23 -0.68 20.66
CA ASP A 151 -7.22 0.25 20.13
C ASP A 151 -7.25 1.63 20.80
N ARG A 152 -8.10 1.80 21.84
CA ARG A 152 -8.35 3.01 22.62
C ARG A 152 -9.02 4.13 21.82
N ARG A 153 -9.60 3.80 20.70
CA ARG A 153 -10.41 4.70 19.88
C ARG A 153 -11.83 4.18 19.83
N LYS A 154 -12.78 5.07 19.77
CA LYS A 154 -14.18 4.75 19.56
C LYS A 154 -14.58 5.30 18.22
N ILE A 155 -14.75 4.42 17.23
CA ILE A 155 -14.99 4.82 15.86
C ILE A 155 -16.19 4.07 15.30
N ALA A 156 -17.25 4.83 14.98
CA ALA A 156 -18.30 4.36 14.11
C ALA A 156 -18.12 4.94 12.70
N ARG A 157 -18.36 4.16 11.68
CA ARG A 157 -18.19 4.60 10.30
C ARG A 157 -19.38 4.23 9.44
N LEU A 158 -19.86 5.21 8.70
CA LEU A 158 -20.89 5.02 7.68
C LEU A 158 -20.22 5.06 6.29
N TYR A 159 -20.41 4.02 5.51
CA TYR A 159 -19.96 3.96 4.11
C TYR A 159 -21.16 4.10 3.19
N TYR A 160 -21.02 4.91 2.17
CA TYR A 160 -22.01 5.04 1.14
C TYR A 160 -21.67 4.17 -0.08
N VAL A 161 -22.69 3.48 -0.59
CA VAL A 161 -22.61 2.76 -1.87
C VAL A 161 -23.83 3.14 -2.70
N PRO A 162 -23.63 3.74 -3.88
CA PRO A 162 -24.72 4.08 -4.77
C PRO A 162 -25.38 2.79 -5.32
N ALA A 163 -26.71 2.72 -5.31
CA ALA A 163 -27.48 1.55 -5.78
C ALA A 163 -28.15 1.74 -7.14
N GLY A 164 -28.25 2.98 -7.63
CA GLY A 164 -28.97 3.33 -8.86
C GLY A 164 -28.13 3.19 -10.13
N TYR A 165 -28.22 2.05 -10.80
CA TYR A 165 -27.40 1.73 -11.98
C TYR A 165 -28.20 1.56 -13.28
N THR A 166 -29.40 2.12 -13.38
CA THR A 166 -30.32 1.82 -14.48
C THR A 166 -30.10 2.63 -15.78
N ASP A 167 -29.42 3.79 -15.72
CA ASP A 167 -29.25 4.69 -16.89
C ASP A 167 -27.81 5.22 -17.04
N MET A 168 -26.80 4.33 -16.99
CA MET A 168 -25.40 4.73 -16.96
C MET A 168 -24.68 4.58 -18.29
N ASP A 169 -23.78 5.54 -18.58
CA ASP A 169 -22.78 5.41 -19.62
C ASP A 169 -21.69 4.37 -19.24
N ASN A 170 -20.84 4.00 -20.20
CA ASN A 170 -19.81 2.97 -19.98
C ASN A 170 -18.86 3.27 -18.82
N ALA A 171 -18.54 4.53 -18.55
CA ALA A 171 -17.63 4.90 -17.46
C ALA A 171 -18.30 4.70 -16.09
N SER A 172 -19.58 5.08 -16.00
CA SER A 172 -20.41 4.86 -14.81
C SER A 172 -20.64 3.39 -14.52
N MET A 173 -20.76 2.53 -15.56
CA MET A 173 -20.84 1.08 -15.39
C MET A 173 -19.59 0.46 -14.73
N TYR A 174 -18.39 0.96 -15.03
CA TYR A 174 -17.15 0.49 -14.36
C TYR A 174 -17.13 0.87 -12.90
N LEU A 175 -17.52 2.11 -12.56
CA LEU A 175 -17.64 2.56 -11.17
C LEU A 175 -18.69 1.74 -10.42
N ALA A 176 -19.86 1.53 -11.03
CA ALA A 176 -20.90 0.69 -10.49
C ALA A 176 -20.43 -0.74 -10.19
N GLN A 177 -19.63 -1.33 -11.08
CA GLN A 177 -19.09 -2.67 -10.86
C GLN A 177 -18.06 -2.68 -9.71
N ALA A 178 -17.25 -1.63 -9.56
CA ALA A 178 -16.31 -1.48 -8.47
C ALA A 178 -17.04 -1.34 -7.11
N ASP A 179 -18.09 -0.53 -7.05
CA ASP A 179 -18.92 -0.35 -5.86
C ASP A 179 -19.67 -1.63 -5.50
N ARG A 180 -20.22 -2.35 -6.48
CA ARG A 180 -20.84 -3.68 -6.25
C ARG A 180 -19.82 -4.69 -5.73
N THR A 181 -18.59 -4.70 -6.23
CA THR A 181 -17.51 -5.57 -5.75
C THR A 181 -17.15 -5.23 -4.31
N LYS A 182 -17.05 -3.94 -3.99
CA LYS A 182 -16.82 -3.44 -2.63
C LYS A 182 -17.95 -3.87 -1.69
N LEU A 183 -19.18 -3.70 -2.09
CA LEU A 183 -20.35 -4.12 -1.33
C LEU A 183 -20.32 -5.63 -1.01
N ILE A 184 -20.08 -6.46 -2.03
CA ILE A 184 -19.95 -7.92 -1.85
C ILE A 184 -18.80 -8.23 -0.87
N GLY A 185 -17.67 -7.53 -0.99
CA GLY A 185 -16.54 -7.67 -0.07
C GLY A 185 -16.90 -7.33 1.37
N GLU A 186 -17.65 -6.25 1.61
CA GLU A 186 -18.12 -5.85 2.94
C GLU A 186 -19.10 -6.88 3.52
N PHE A 187 -20.02 -7.41 2.69
CA PHE A 187 -20.90 -8.51 3.13
C PHE A 187 -20.12 -9.78 3.47
N GLN A 188 -19.11 -10.13 2.69
CA GLN A 188 -18.30 -11.32 2.92
C GLN A 188 -17.36 -11.17 4.13
N SER A 189 -16.85 -9.97 4.40
CA SER A 189 -15.99 -9.70 5.55
C SER A 189 -16.70 -9.86 6.87
N GLY A 190 -18.02 -9.65 6.91
CA GLY A 190 -18.81 -9.74 8.14
C GLY A 190 -18.66 -8.56 9.09
N ASN A 191 -17.91 -7.53 8.71
CA ASN A 191 -17.69 -6.37 9.59
C ASN A 191 -18.88 -5.40 9.61
N THR A 192 -19.71 -5.41 8.57
CA THR A 192 -20.88 -4.52 8.42
C THR A 192 -22.14 -5.22 8.89
N ILE A 193 -22.72 -4.74 9.95
CA ILE A 193 -23.99 -5.22 10.53
C ILE A 193 -25.14 -4.27 10.21
N ILE A 194 -24.93 -2.96 10.35
CA ILE A 194 -25.95 -1.94 10.06
C ILE A 194 -25.96 -1.68 8.56
N ILE A 195 -27.13 -1.79 7.96
CA ILE A 195 -27.36 -1.49 6.54
C ILE A 195 -28.54 -0.53 6.46
N ILE A 196 -28.30 0.63 5.87
CA ILE A 196 -29.33 1.64 5.61
C ILE A 196 -29.68 1.57 4.13
N GLY A 197 -30.95 1.41 3.83
CA GLY A 197 -31.42 1.35 2.45
C GLY A 197 -32.91 1.21 2.34
N ASN A 198 -33.42 1.17 1.13
CA ASN A 198 -34.82 0.90 0.82
C ASN A 198 -34.99 -0.48 0.18
N MET A 199 -36.25 -0.92 0.05
CA MET A 199 -36.57 -2.23 -0.56
C MET A 199 -36.01 -2.37 -1.97
N LYS A 200 -36.04 -1.31 -2.79
CA LYS A 200 -35.50 -1.34 -4.16
C LYS A 200 -33.98 -1.61 -4.16
N ALA A 201 -33.24 -0.99 -3.23
CA ALA A 201 -31.82 -1.23 -3.10
C ALA A 201 -31.53 -2.67 -2.64
N TYR A 202 -32.32 -3.21 -1.73
CA TYR A 202 -32.17 -4.59 -1.26
C TYR A 202 -32.48 -5.61 -2.36
N GLU A 203 -33.53 -5.41 -3.12
CA GLU A 203 -33.87 -6.24 -4.28
C GLU A 203 -32.80 -6.19 -5.37
N ALA A 204 -32.27 -4.99 -5.69
CA ALA A 204 -31.22 -4.82 -6.69
C ALA A 204 -29.91 -5.54 -6.31
N LEU A 205 -29.69 -5.77 -5.02
CA LEU A 205 -28.52 -6.44 -4.48
C LEU A 205 -28.78 -7.92 -4.13
N ASP A 206 -29.96 -8.42 -4.45
CA ASP A 206 -30.35 -9.80 -4.15
C ASP A 206 -30.32 -10.12 -2.64
N ILE A 207 -30.56 -9.10 -1.81
CA ILE A 207 -30.64 -9.23 -0.35
C ILE A 207 -32.04 -9.74 0.00
N THR A 208 -32.13 -10.99 0.41
CA THR A 208 -33.37 -11.65 0.73
C THR A 208 -33.86 -11.36 2.16
N GLU A 209 -35.17 -11.50 2.43
CA GLU A 209 -35.78 -11.26 3.74
C GLU A 209 -35.12 -12.00 4.92
N GLY A 210 -34.49 -13.14 4.69
CA GLY A 210 -33.83 -13.92 5.74
C GLY A 210 -32.52 -13.34 6.28
N VAL A 211 -31.97 -12.31 5.63
CA VAL A 211 -30.65 -11.73 5.99
C VAL A 211 -30.74 -10.84 7.22
N PHE A 212 -31.85 -10.15 7.40
CA PHE A 212 -32.02 -9.18 8.49
C PHE A 212 -32.70 -9.77 9.72
N ALA A 213 -32.33 -9.26 10.89
CA ALA A 213 -33.04 -9.50 12.13
C ALA A 213 -34.33 -8.66 12.16
N ASP A 214 -35.37 -9.18 12.75
CA ASP A 214 -36.63 -8.45 12.93
C ASP A 214 -36.44 -7.29 13.92
N ALA A 215 -36.56 -6.05 13.43
CA ALA A 215 -36.34 -4.89 14.27
C ALA A 215 -37.44 -4.71 15.34
N ARG A 216 -38.62 -5.29 15.19
CA ARG A 216 -39.67 -5.31 16.23
C ARG A 216 -39.22 -6.10 17.46
N GLU A 217 -38.39 -7.13 17.28
CA GLU A 217 -37.80 -7.88 18.40
C GLU A 217 -36.62 -7.11 19.04
N LEU A 218 -35.87 -6.37 18.24
CA LEU A 218 -34.75 -5.57 18.73
C LEU A 218 -35.18 -4.30 19.49
N PHE A 219 -36.30 -3.69 19.07
CA PHE A 219 -36.84 -2.42 19.62
C PHE A 219 -38.33 -2.59 19.96
N PRO A 220 -38.67 -3.42 20.96
CA PRO A 220 -40.05 -3.78 21.24
C PRO A 220 -40.87 -2.55 21.72
N GLY A 221 -42.03 -2.36 21.10
CA GLY A 221 -42.93 -1.27 21.40
C GLY A 221 -42.60 0.05 20.72
N ASP A 222 -41.56 0.11 19.88
CA ASP A 222 -41.29 1.28 19.07
C ASP A 222 -42.06 1.22 17.73
N GLU A 223 -42.85 2.25 17.44
CA GLU A 223 -43.70 2.34 16.24
C GLU A 223 -42.88 2.45 14.93
N ASN A 224 -41.61 2.87 15.02
CA ASN A 224 -40.71 2.93 13.86
C ASN A 224 -39.99 1.61 13.59
N ALA A 225 -40.15 0.62 14.48
CA ALA A 225 -39.55 -0.70 14.30
C ALA A 225 -40.47 -1.60 13.44
N GLU A 226 -39.99 -1.99 12.27
CA GLU A 226 -40.66 -2.91 11.35
C GLU A 226 -39.87 -4.23 11.18
N GLU A 227 -40.42 -5.19 10.50
CA GLU A 227 -39.77 -6.49 10.31
C GLU A 227 -38.40 -6.35 9.65
N ILE A 228 -38.28 -5.52 8.61
CA ILE A 228 -37.06 -5.34 7.83
C ILE A 228 -36.02 -4.46 8.50
N GLY A 229 -36.44 -3.54 9.38
CA GLY A 229 -35.54 -2.58 10.01
C GLY A 229 -36.27 -1.47 10.76
N TYR A 230 -35.52 -0.51 11.25
CA TYR A 230 -36.03 0.68 11.92
C TYR A 230 -36.18 1.82 10.90
N ARG A 231 -37.32 2.48 10.82
CA ARG A 231 -37.58 3.60 9.90
C ARG A 231 -36.63 4.76 10.19
N LEU A 232 -35.90 5.19 9.19
CA LEU A 232 -34.95 6.28 9.33
C LEU A 232 -35.64 7.63 9.56
N SER A 233 -36.83 7.83 8.97
CA SER A 233 -37.66 9.03 9.13
C SER A 233 -38.11 9.28 10.58
N GLY A 234 -38.09 8.27 11.43
CA GLY A 234 -38.33 8.42 12.87
C GLY A 234 -37.18 9.07 13.66
N THR A 235 -36.10 9.49 12.98
CA THR A 235 -34.90 10.08 13.56
C THR A 235 -34.51 11.38 12.87
N ASP A 236 -33.57 12.13 13.46
CA ASP A 236 -32.96 13.32 12.85
C ASP A 236 -31.74 13.01 11.98
N PHE A 237 -31.62 11.78 11.50
CA PHE A 237 -30.46 11.32 10.72
C PHE A 237 -30.13 12.24 9.53
N LYS A 238 -31.13 12.61 8.73
CA LYS A 238 -30.93 13.46 7.54
C LYS A 238 -30.46 14.85 7.88
N GLU A 239 -30.85 15.38 9.01
CA GLU A 239 -30.39 16.67 9.52
C GLU A 239 -28.93 16.57 9.96
N LEU A 240 -28.55 15.49 10.66
CA LEU A 240 -27.19 15.24 11.13
C LEU A 240 -26.20 15.01 10.00
N ILE A 241 -26.58 14.30 8.96
CA ILE A 241 -25.71 14.15 7.81
C ILE A 241 -25.65 15.40 6.92
N GLY A 242 -26.53 16.39 7.16
CA GLY A 242 -26.58 17.63 6.40
C GLY A 242 -27.32 17.53 5.06
N TYR A 243 -28.27 16.60 4.94
CA TYR A 243 -29.10 16.43 3.74
C TYR A 243 -30.59 16.47 4.09
N ALA A 244 -31.04 17.65 4.49
CA ALA A 244 -32.43 17.89 4.94
C ALA A 244 -33.50 17.54 3.88
N ASP A 245 -33.16 17.66 2.60
CA ASP A 245 -34.09 17.37 1.48
C ASP A 245 -34.11 15.87 1.10
N MET A 246 -33.39 15.00 1.83
CA MET A 246 -33.42 13.56 1.59
C MET A 246 -34.81 13.00 1.87
N ASP A 247 -35.32 12.23 0.90
CA ASP A 247 -36.53 11.43 1.12
C ASP A 247 -36.15 10.16 1.92
N ASP A 248 -36.39 10.22 3.21
CA ASP A 248 -36.11 9.14 4.17
C ASP A 248 -37.35 8.28 4.49
N SER A 249 -38.47 8.54 3.82
CA SER A 249 -39.79 7.88 4.12
C SER A 249 -39.77 6.37 3.92
N GLU A 250 -38.97 5.88 2.95
CA GLU A 250 -38.83 4.45 2.63
C GLU A 250 -37.46 3.89 3.05
N LEU A 251 -36.65 4.64 3.80
CA LEU A 251 -35.34 4.20 4.25
C LEU A 251 -35.45 3.49 5.60
N TYR A 252 -34.77 2.35 5.70
CA TYR A 252 -34.69 1.54 6.91
C TYR A 252 -33.25 1.34 7.36
N VAL A 253 -33.06 1.31 8.65
CA VAL A 253 -31.84 0.84 9.31
C VAL A 253 -32.05 -0.63 9.65
N SER A 254 -31.49 -1.48 8.85
CA SER A 254 -31.61 -2.93 8.95
C SER A 254 -30.38 -3.54 9.63
N PHE A 255 -30.58 -4.61 10.40
CA PHE A 255 -29.53 -5.26 11.17
C PHE A 255 -29.31 -6.67 10.60
N ARG A 256 -28.15 -6.90 10.02
CA ARG A 256 -27.78 -8.20 9.49
C ARG A 256 -27.65 -9.22 10.61
N LYS A 257 -28.30 -10.40 10.45
CA LYS A 257 -28.16 -11.49 11.40
C LYS A 257 -26.70 -11.95 11.55
N PRO A 258 -26.27 -12.27 12.77
CA PRO A 258 -24.94 -12.79 13.02
C PRO A 258 -24.83 -14.22 12.51
N VAL A 259 -24.16 -14.38 11.37
CA VAL A 259 -23.88 -15.69 10.77
C VAL A 259 -22.39 -15.77 10.46
N LYS A 260 -21.83 -16.97 10.56
CA LYS A 260 -20.43 -17.19 10.19
C LYS A 260 -20.19 -16.76 8.74
N THR A 261 -19.19 -15.92 8.52
CA THR A 261 -18.76 -15.46 7.19
C THR A 261 -17.38 -16.02 6.85
N PHE A 262 -16.90 -15.72 5.65
CA PHE A 262 -15.56 -16.15 5.23
C PHE A 262 -14.44 -15.47 6.06
N GLY A 263 -14.67 -14.23 6.49
CA GLY A 263 -13.67 -13.41 7.22
C GLY A 263 -13.79 -13.47 8.74
N GLU A 264 -14.98 -13.84 9.29
CA GLU A 264 -15.27 -13.69 10.71
C GLU A 264 -15.98 -14.91 11.30
N SER A 265 -15.68 -15.21 12.58
CA SER A 265 -16.37 -16.24 13.35
C SER A 265 -17.77 -15.79 13.72
N GLU A 266 -18.66 -16.75 13.99
CA GLU A 266 -20.02 -16.47 14.46
C GLU A 266 -20.02 -15.68 15.78
N GLU A 267 -19.12 -16.02 16.71
CA GLU A 267 -18.96 -15.31 17.98
C GLU A 267 -18.60 -13.82 17.78
N LYS A 268 -17.68 -13.54 16.82
CA LYS A 268 -17.31 -12.16 16.52
C LYS A 268 -18.44 -11.42 15.81
N MET A 269 -19.15 -12.11 14.91
CA MET A 269 -20.35 -11.56 14.27
C MET A 269 -21.43 -11.23 15.29
N GLN A 270 -21.64 -12.09 16.31
CA GLN A 270 -22.58 -11.82 17.39
C GLN A 270 -22.17 -10.59 18.19
N LYS A 271 -20.89 -10.46 18.54
CA LYS A 271 -20.37 -9.28 19.25
C LYS A 271 -20.58 -8.01 18.44
N ASN A 272 -20.25 -8.03 17.13
CA ASN A 272 -20.47 -6.88 16.25
C ASN A 272 -21.96 -6.53 16.11
N PHE A 273 -22.83 -7.54 16.10
CA PHE A 273 -24.28 -7.36 16.08
C PHE A 273 -24.76 -6.68 17.36
N ASP A 274 -24.36 -7.17 18.51
CA ASP A 274 -24.78 -6.62 19.82
C ASP A 274 -24.33 -5.17 19.96
N GLU A 275 -23.12 -4.83 19.56
CA GLU A 275 -22.61 -3.45 19.57
C GLU A 275 -23.34 -2.55 18.57
N SER A 276 -23.66 -3.06 17.38
CA SER A 276 -24.42 -2.32 16.37
C SER A 276 -25.84 -2.00 16.86
N VAL A 277 -26.50 -2.96 17.49
CA VAL A 277 -27.82 -2.77 18.08
C VAL A 277 -27.76 -1.80 19.27
N ALA A 278 -26.71 -1.92 20.11
CA ALA A 278 -26.48 -1.01 21.23
C ALA A 278 -26.26 0.44 20.79
N LEU A 279 -25.42 0.63 19.76
CA LEU A 279 -25.21 1.95 19.13
C LEU A 279 -26.55 2.55 18.69
N TRP A 280 -27.33 1.81 17.90
CA TRP A 280 -28.59 2.32 17.37
C TRP A 280 -29.60 2.61 18.47
N ARG A 281 -29.67 1.76 19.50
CA ARG A 281 -30.55 1.98 20.67
C ARG A 281 -30.17 3.24 21.42
N ALA A 282 -28.89 3.49 21.63
CA ALA A 282 -28.41 4.71 22.27
C ALA A 282 -28.69 5.95 21.40
N TYR A 283 -28.44 5.82 20.08
CA TYR A 283 -28.70 6.90 19.13
C TYR A 283 -30.18 7.31 19.11
N ILE A 284 -31.12 6.36 18.98
CA ILE A 284 -32.56 6.70 18.96
C ILE A 284 -33.06 7.24 20.29
N ALA A 285 -32.42 6.94 21.40
CA ALA A 285 -32.79 7.51 22.70
C ALA A 285 -32.62 9.05 22.75
N ASP A 286 -31.64 9.56 22.02
CA ASP A 286 -31.31 11.01 21.99
C ASP A 286 -31.82 11.70 20.70
N HIS A 287 -32.06 10.95 19.62
CA HIS A 287 -32.28 11.48 18.26
C HIS A 287 -33.60 11.04 17.61
N ARG A 288 -34.51 10.49 18.39
CA ARG A 288 -35.87 10.15 17.96
C ARG A 288 -36.73 11.42 17.78
N LYS A 289 -37.52 11.46 16.69
CA LYS A 289 -38.52 12.49 16.41
C LYS A 289 -39.88 12.16 17.02
#